data_eaa35d8e4f57780c4e8fd9230a38702c
#
_entry.id   eaa35d8e4f57780c4e8fd9230a38702c
#
_cell.length_a   1.000
_cell.length_b   1.000
_cell.length_c   1.000
_cell.angle_alpha   90.00
_cell.angle_beta   90.00
_cell.angle_gamma   90.00
#
_symmetry.space_group_name_H-M   'P 1'
#
loop_
_entity.id
_entity.type
_entity.pdbx_description
1 polymer ?
#
loop_
_entity_poly.entity_id
_entity_poly.type
_entity_poly.pdbx_seq_one_letter_code
_entity_poly.pdbx_strand_id
1 'polypeptide(L)'
;MIAAGANVNQAQPDGTTPLQWATYRVDRELVDRLLKKGAKANVVNHYGASPLHEAVRVASPELTGLLLEAGADANVANEDGMTALMLAARTGNVTVAEFLVKAGADVNRREQFKGQSAVMWAAGENHPEMVAFLVAKGADLSIRATSTDWPSQISNEPRVQYRPVGGLTPLLYAARAGCLGCVRTMVEAGADKDRPNPDGMTPMIMALDNGAPEVAHYLLEQGANPNTWDWWGRTPLYVAVTMRGGVDSRAGRRPPASLAFIKALLEAGVNPNSQLAFKEPSRGGRDNRFRDDLLTTGATPLLRAAQTFDNDVVALLLARGALVDLPNASGVTPFMAAAGIGTRNAAGVTGAGPPENVIALSLQTLELLRKAGADVNAQITDVTSLTARIARTNTMTGRQGQTALFLAADTGRPEVVRYLIERGARTDLKDDAGKTALDLVQGRGEGGSPDNARTKEIVTLLESAGSARK
;
A
#
# COMPACT_ATOMS: atom_id res chain seq x y z
N MET A 1 2.74 -36.04 45.12
CA MET A 1 2.89 -34.77 45.87
C MET A 1 1.53 -34.12 46.25
N ILE A 2 0.56 -33.96 45.34
CA ILE A 2 -0.79 -33.41 45.69
C ILE A 2 -1.50 -34.26 46.75
N ALA A 3 -1.41 -35.59 46.65
CA ALA A 3 -1.96 -36.52 47.65
C ALA A 3 -1.28 -36.43 49.04
N ALA A 4 -0.06 -35.88 49.08
CA ALA A 4 0.76 -35.73 50.28
C ALA A 4 0.61 -34.33 50.92
N GLY A 5 -0.41 -33.54 50.58
CA GLY A 5 -0.69 -32.22 51.18
C GLY A 5 0.17 -31.08 50.63
N ALA A 6 0.77 -31.21 49.44
CA ALA A 6 1.52 -30.11 48.84
C ALA A 6 0.59 -28.90 48.58
N ASN A 7 1.11 -27.69 48.80
CA ASN A 7 0.37 -26.45 48.53
C ASN A 7 0.14 -26.27 47.03
N VAL A 8 -1.10 -26.48 46.56
CA VAL A 8 -1.48 -26.39 45.14
C VAL A 8 -1.40 -24.97 44.58
N ASN A 9 -1.26 -23.96 45.46
CA ASN A 9 -1.11 -22.54 45.08
C ASN A 9 0.32 -22.01 45.27
N GLN A 10 1.30 -22.89 45.52
CA GLN A 10 2.69 -22.47 45.69
C GLN A 10 3.21 -21.94 44.35
N ALA A 11 3.36 -20.63 44.25
CA ALA A 11 3.89 -19.98 43.05
C ALA A 11 5.44 -20.08 42.95
N GLN A 12 5.95 -20.09 41.75
CA GLN A 12 7.36 -19.88 41.46
C GLN A 12 7.75 -18.40 41.67
N PRO A 13 9.06 -18.04 41.62
CA PRO A 13 9.50 -16.66 41.77
C PRO A 13 8.88 -15.66 40.79
N ASP A 14 8.51 -16.12 39.59
CA ASP A 14 7.82 -15.33 38.58
C ASP A 14 6.29 -15.26 38.74
N GLY A 15 5.78 -15.81 39.81
CA GLY A 15 4.34 -15.88 40.12
C GLY A 15 3.60 -17.02 39.44
N THR A 16 4.28 -17.84 38.62
CA THR A 16 3.63 -18.96 37.89
C THR A 16 3.23 -20.09 38.89
N THR A 17 1.96 -20.49 38.84
CA THR A 17 1.39 -21.52 39.70
C THR A 17 1.43 -22.91 39.06
N PRO A 18 1.29 -23.97 39.86
CA PRO A 18 1.13 -25.33 39.34
C PRO A 18 -0.04 -25.48 38.37
N LEU A 19 -1.13 -24.73 38.56
CA LEU A 19 -2.28 -24.73 37.64
C LEU A 19 -1.91 -24.15 36.27
N GLN A 20 -1.16 -23.04 36.24
CA GLN A 20 -0.68 -22.49 35.00
C GLN A 20 0.25 -23.47 34.23
N TRP A 21 1.17 -24.14 34.92
CA TRP A 21 2.02 -25.16 34.37
C TRP A 21 1.27 -26.35 33.80
N ALA A 22 0.27 -26.86 34.57
CA ALA A 22 -0.57 -27.96 34.11
C ALA A 22 -1.36 -27.57 32.84
N THR A 23 -1.90 -26.36 32.82
CA THR A 23 -2.63 -25.81 31.67
C THR A 23 -1.70 -25.67 30.46
N TYR A 24 -0.51 -25.10 30.64
CA TYR A 24 0.50 -24.95 29.59
C TYR A 24 0.89 -26.29 28.96
N ARG A 25 0.99 -27.36 29.79
CA ARG A 25 1.32 -28.71 29.33
C ARG A 25 0.13 -29.49 28.76
N VAL A 26 -1.06 -28.87 28.76
CA VAL A 26 -2.32 -29.49 28.32
C VAL A 26 -2.63 -30.78 29.12
N ASP A 27 -2.22 -30.83 30.41
CA ASP A 27 -2.49 -31.95 31.30
C ASP A 27 -3.85 -31.77 31.97
N ARG A 28 -4.91 -32.19 31.26
CA ARG A 28 -6.30 -32.06 31.73
C ARG A 28 -6.53 -32.73 33.07
N GLU A 29 -5.98 -33.91 33.29
CA GLU A 29 -6.19 -34.65 34.56
C GLU A 29 -5.57 -33.88 35.73
N LEU A 30 -4.35 -33.36 35.54
CA LEU A 30 -3.70 -32.57 36.57
C LEU A 30 -4.41 -31.24 36.80
N VAL A 31 -4.93 -30.56 35.79
CA VAL A 31 -5.73 -29.34 35.89
C VAL A 31 -6.98 -29.62 36.74
N ASP A 32 -7.77 -30.64 36.41
CA ASP A 32 -8.98 -31.03 37.16
C ASP A 32 -8.65 -31.36 38.61
N ARG A 33 -7.60 -32.14 38.87
CA ARG A 33 -7.15 -32.48 40.22
C ARG A 33 -6.71 -31.27 41.03
N LEU A 34 -6.00 -30.32 40.40
CA LEU A 34 -5.55 -29.09 41.05
C LEU A 34 -6.76 -28.21 41.44
N LEU A 35 -7.70 -28.03 40.50
CA LEU A 35 -8.92 -27.26 40.75
C LEU A 35 -9.77 -27.86 41.86
N LYS A 36 -9.98 -29.19 41.88
CA LYS A 36 -10.68 -29.91 42.96
C LYS A 36 -9.99 -29.78 44.32
N LYS A 37 -8.69 -29.49 44.35
CA LYS A 37 -7.92 -29.26 45.57
C LYS A 37 -7.78 -27.78 45.95
N GLY A 38 -8.54 -26.89 45.29
CA GLY A 38 -8.60 -25.47 45.60
C GLY A 38 -7.48 -24.64 44.96
N ALA A 39 -6.97 -25.05 43.82
CA ALA A 39 -6.11 -24.20 43.06
C ALA A 39 -6.89 -22.96 42.55
N LYS A 40 -6.29 -21.79 42.72
CA LYS A 40 -6.91 -20.51 42.36
C LYS A 40 -6.84 -20.30 40.84
N ALA A 41 -7.99 -20.20 40.16
CA ALA A 41 -8.08 -20.07 38.73
C ALA A 41 -7.70 -18.64 38.19
N ASN A 42 -7.69 -17.63 39.06
CA ASN A 42 -7.49 -16.22 38.70
C ASN A 42 -6.11 -15.66 39.07
N VAL A 43 -5.14 -16.50 39.37
CA VAL A 43 -3.77 -16.03 39.63
C VAL A 43 -3.12 -15.60 38.36
N VAL A 44 -2.58 -14.39 38.36
CA VAL A 44 -1.80 -13.80 37.24
C VAL A 44 -0.33 -13.81 37.66
N ASN A 45 0.54 -14.29 36.80
CA ASN A 45 1.99 -14.26 37.01
C ASN A 45 2.59 -12.87 36.65
N HIS A 46 3.89 -12.68 36.85
CA HIS A 46 4.59 -11.43 36.56
C HIS A 46 4.59 -11.04 35.06
N TYR A 47 4.18 -11.91 34.17
CA TYR A 47 3.99 -11.64 32.74
C TYR A 47 2.52 -11.30 32.39
N GLY A 48 1.67 -11.11 33.39
CA GLY A 48 0.25 -10.85 33.21
C GLY A 48 -0.55 -12.07 32.73
N ALA A 49 0.03 -13.26 32.65
CA ALA A 49 -0.67 -14.45 32.19
C ALA A 49 -1.44 -15.13 33.34
N SER A 50 -2.71 -15.50 33.10
CA SER A 50 -3.52 -16.35 33.96
C SER A 50 -3.62 -17.77 33.39
N PRO A 51 -4.09 -18.77 34.21
CA PRO A 51 -4.39 -20.10 33.64
C PRO A 51 -5.31 -20.05 32.41
N LEU A 52 -6.29 -19.14 32.41
CA LEU A 52 -7.21 -18.97 31.28
C LEU A 52 -6.49 -18.48 30.00
N HIS A 53 -5.56 -17.51 30.12
CA HIS A 53 -4.72 -17.10 28.99
C HIS A 53 -3.92 -18.26 28.42
N GLU A 54 -3.36 -19.14 29.29
CA GLU A 54 -2.61 -20.31 28.86
C GLU A 54 -3.50 -21.33 28.12
N ALA A 55 -4.71 -21.60 28.64
CA ALA A 55 -5.66 -22.52 28.01
C ALA A 55 -6.04 -22.05 26.59
N VAL A 56 -6.28 -20.75 26.43
CA VAL A 56 -6.60 -20.14 25.12
C VAL A 56 -5.38 -20.16 24.20
N ARG A 57 -4.18 -19.88 24.72
CA ARG A 57 -2.92 -19.89 23.93
C ARG A 57 -2.58 -21.27 23.37
N VAL A 58 -2.87 -22.34 24.16
CA VAL A 58 -2.70 -23.73 23.68
C VAL A 58 -3.93 -24.22 22.89
N ALA A 59 -4.88 -23.35 22.62
CA ALA A 59 -6.09 -23.60 21.84
C ALA A 59 -6.94 -24.79 22.36
N SER A 60 -7.03 -24.97 23.69
CA SER A 60 -7.77 -26.07 24.30
C SER A 60 -9.16 -25.62 24.80
N PRO A 61 -10.26 -25.95 24.10
CA PRO A 61 -11.61 -25.66 24.55
C PRO A 61 -11.94 -26.37 25.88
N GLU A 62 -11.43 -27.60 26.05
CA GLU A 62 -11.67 -28.39 27.26
C GLU A 62 -11.09 -27.73 28.51
N LEU A 63 -9.82 -27.29 28.45
CA LEU A 63 -9.18 -26.60 29.56
C LEU A 63 -9.83 -25.25 29.82
N THR A 64 -10.22 -24.53 28.75
CA THR A 64 -10.94 -23.28 28.85
C THR A 64 -12.25 -23.47 29.60
N GLY A 65 -13.04 -24.49 29.24
CA GLY A 65 -14.30 -24.84 29.91
C GLY A 65 -14.09 -25.15 31.38
N LEU A 66 -13.13 -26.03 31.71
CA LEU A 66 -12.82 -26.42 33.11
C LEU A 66 -12.42 -25.22 33.98
N LEU A 67 -11.62 -24.31 33.42
CA LEU A 67 -11.19 -23.11 34.17
C LEU A 67 -12.34 -22.14 34.39
N LEU A 68 -13.19 -21.91 33.38
CA LEU A 68 -14.38 -21.05 33.51
C LEU A 68 -15.39 -21.64 34.49
N GLU A 69 -15.64 -22.95 34.47
CA GLU A 69 -16.48 -23.66 35.48
C GLU A 69 -15.92 -23.54 36.90
N ALA A 70 -14.60 -23.47 37.02
CA ALA A 70 -13.93 -23.24 38.31
C ALA A 70 -13.88 -21.74 38.73
N GLY A 71 -14.58 -20.85 38.02
CA GLY A 71 -14.68 -19.43 38.35
C GLY A 71 -13.52 -18.58 37.82
N ALA A 72 -12.85 -19.00 36.75
CA ALA A 72 -11.91 -18.10 36.07
C ALA A 72 -12.66 -16.89 35.48
N ASP A 73 -12.11 -15.70 35.70
CA ASP A 73 -12.65 -14.47 35.16
C ASP A 73 -12.36 -14.37 33.63
N ALA A 74 -13.42 -14.44 32.83
CA ALA A 74 -13.33 -14.34 31.37
C ALA A 74 -12.80 -12.98 30.88
N ASN A 75 -12.79 -11.96 31.74
CA ASN A 75 -12.33 -10.61 31.46
C ASN A 75 -10.95 -10.28 32.05
N VAL A 76 -10.26 -11.27 32.65
CA VAL A 76 -8.90 -11.04 33.12
C VAL A 76 -8.04 -10.60 31.93
N ALA A 77 -7.22 -9.57 32.15
CA ALA A 77 -6.33 -9.02 31.14
C ALA A 77 -4.87 -9.13 31.60
N ASN A 78 -3.96 -9.29 30.65
CA ASN A 78 -2.53 -9.18 30.92
C ASN A 78 -2.12 -7.70 31.11
N GLU A 79 -0.82 -7.44 31.30
CA GLU A 79 -0.27 -6.09 31.48
C GLU A 79 -0.58 -5.14 30.33
N ASP A 80 -0.67 -5.65 29.09
CA ASP A 80 -1.04 -4.87 27.91
C ASP A 80 -2.56 -4.65 27.77
N GLY A 81 -3.36 -5.20 28.69
CA GLY A 81 -4.83 -5.16 28.61
C GLY A 81 -5.43 -6.22 27.68
N MET A 82 -4.64 -7.17 27.20
CA MET A 82 -5.11 -8.23 26.31
C MET A 82 -5.90 -9.29 27.10
N THR A 83 -7.13 -9.56 26.65
CA THR A 83 -8.01 -10.56 27.27
C THR A 83 -7.90 -11.93 26.57
N ALA A 84 -8.42 -12.95 27.23
CA ALA A 84 -8.52 -14.29 26.65
C ALA A 84 -9.33 -14.30 25.34
N LEU A 85 -10.40 -13.48 25.23
CA LEU A 85 -11.19 -13.36 24.00
C LEU A 85 -10.38 -12.76 22.83
N MET A 86 -9.51 -11.78 23.11
CA MET A 86 -8.62 -11.20 22.07
C MET A 86 -7.60 -12.24 21.58
N LEU A 87 -7.08 -13.09 22.47
CA LEU A 87 -6.19 -14.20 22.07
C LEU A 87 -6.93 -15.23 21.22
N ALA A 88 -8.15 -15.62 21.60
CA ALA A 88 -8.99 -16.53 20.81
C ALA A 88 -9.31 -15.93 19.44
N ALA A 89 -9.58 -14.62 19.38
CA ALA A 89 -9.84 -13.90 18.13
C ALA A 89 -8.62 -13.88 17.21
N ARG A 90 -7.43 -13.69 17.76
CA ARG A 90 -6.16 -13.71 17.01
C ARG A 90 -5.84 -15.07 16.43
N THR A 91 -6.24 -16.16 17.09
CA THR A 91 -6.01 -17.53 16.62
C THR A 91 -7.16 -18.10 15.80
N GLY A 92 -8.30 -17.37 15.71
CA GLY A 92 -9.49 -17.82 15.00
C GLY A 92 -10.26 -18.96 15.68
N ASN A 93 -10.01 -19.23 16.97
CA ASN A 93 -10.65 -20.35 17.68
C ASN A 93 -12.05 -19.96 18.17
N VAL A 94 -13.05 -20.16 17.31
CA VAL A 94 -14.45 -19.83 17.60
C VAL A 94 -14.99 -20.62 18.78
N THR A 95 -14.66 -21.91 18.90
CA THR A 95 -15.14 -22.75 20.03
C THR A 95 -14.68 -22.19 21.39
N VAL A 96 -13.43 -21.78 21.49
CA VAL A 96 -12.91 -21.14 22.72
C VAL A 96 -13.61 -19.80 22.96
N ALA A 97 -13.83 -19.00 21.91
CA ALA A 97 -14.53 -17.73 22.03
C ALA A 97 -15.98 -17.90 22.50
N GLU A 98 -16.67 -18.98 22.05
CA GLU A 98 -18.02 -19.32 22.53
C GLU A 98 -18.05 -19.56 24.04
N PHE A 99 -17.11 -20.32 24.58
CA PHE A 99 -17.01 -20.54 26.03
C PHE A 99 -16.79 -19.23 26.78
N LEU A 100 -15.86 -18.40 26.29
CA LEU A 100 -15.53 -17.11 26.90
C LEU A 100 -16.73 -16.15 26.91
N VAL A 101 -17.40 -15.99 25.78
CA VAL A 101 -18.59 -15.11 25.67
C VAL A 101 -19.74 -15.63 26.51
N LYS A 102 -19.95 -16.95 26.56
CA LYS A 102 -20.96 -17.56 27.47
C LYS A 102 -20.64 -17.30 28.95
N ALA A 103 -19.36 -17.19 29.29
CA ALA A 103 -18.90 -16.86 30.64
C ALA A 103 -18.86 -15.34 30.92
N GLY A 104 -19.36 -14.50 30.00
CA GLY A 104 -19.46 -13.05 30.17
C GLY A 104 -18.23 -12.25 29.75
N ALA A 105 -17.42 -12.78 28.84
CA ALA A 105 -16.35 -11.99 28.22
C ALA A 105 -16.91 -10.77 27.49
N ASP A 106 -16.33 -9.60 27.75
CA ASP A 106 -16.68 -8.35 27.06
C ASP A 106 -16.11 -8.34 25.63
N VAL A 107 -17.02 -8.43 24.64
CA VAL A 107 -16.69 -8.48 23.22
C VAL A 107 -16.03 -7.18 22.74
N ASN A 108 -16.31 -6.05 23.40
CA ASN A 108 -15.89 -4.72 23.00
C ASN A 108 -14.71 -4.18 23.82
N ARG A 109 -14.17 -4.98 24.72
CA ARG A 109 -12.98 -4.58 25.47
C ARG A 109 -11.82 -4.30 24.53
N ARG A 110 -10.99 -3.32 24.92
CA ARG A 110 -9.83 -2.87 24.13
C ARG A 110 -8.56 -3.09 24.93
N GLU A 111 -7.50 -3.58 24.29
CA GLU A 111 -6.16 -3.61 24.87
C GLU A 111 -5.57 -2.19 24.95
N GLN A 112 -4.52 -2.01 25.78
CA GLN A 112 -4.02 -0.67 26.11
C GLN A 112 -2.97 -0.15 25.12
N PHE A 113 -2.28 -1.05 24.40
CA PHE A 113 -1.15 -0.68 23.55
C PHE A 113 -1.59 0.00 22.24
N LYS A 114 -2.51 -0.63 21.49
CA LYS A 114 -3.05 -0.10 20.24
C LYS A 114 -4.56 0.14 20.28
N GLY A 115 -5.20 -0.12 21.41
CA GLY A 115 -6.64 0.03 21.57
C GLY A 115 -7.44 -0.91 20.67
N GLN A 116 -6.91 -2.08 20.35
CA GLN A 116 -7.58 -3.06 19.51
C GLN A 116 -8.59 -3.88 20.30
N SER A 117 -9.73 -4.19 19.71
CA SER A 117 -10.73 -5.12 20.21
C SER A 117 -10.61 -6.51 19.58
N ALA A 118 -11.32 -7.50 20.11
CA ALA A 118 -11.29 -8.87 19.60
C ALA A 118 -11.62 -8.94 18.08
N VAL A 119 -12.62 -8.19 17.61
CA VAL A 119 -12.99 -8.18 16.19
C VAL A 119 -11.91 -7.58 15.30
N MET A 120 -11.11 -6.63 15.79
CA MET A 120 -9.98 -6.08 15.05
C MET A 120 -8.85 -7.11 14.90
N TRP A 121 -8.59 -7.90 15.95
CA TRP A 121 -7.64 -9.01 15.91
C TRP A 121 -8.08 -10.08 14.91
N ALA A 122 -9.32 -10.54 15.00
CA ALA A 122 -9.86 -11.53 14.06
C ALA A 122 -9.79 -11.05 12.60
N ALA A 123 -10.14 -9.79 12.36
CA ALA A 123 -10.11 -9.20 11.02
C ALA A 123 -8.67 -9.05 10.47
N GLY A 124 -7.74 -8.64 11.33
CA GLY A 124 -6.33 -8.45 10.98
C GLY A 124 -5.59 -9.74 10.65
N GLU A 125 -6.00 -10.84 11.27
CA GLU A 125 -5.43 -12.18 11.09
C GLU A 125 -6.22 -13.04 10.06
N ASN A 126 -7.21 -12.44 9.39
CA ASN A 126 -7.99 -13.09 8.34
C ASN A 126 -8.83 -14.31 8.83
N HIS A 127 -9.59 -14.13 9.91
CA HIS A 127 -10.47 -15.15 10.48
C HIS A 127 -11.95 -14.80 10.28
N PRO A 128 -12.56 -15.07 9.10
CA PRO A 128 -13.92 -14.64 8.78
C PRO A 128 -15.00 -15.27 9.69
N GLU A 129 -14.84 -16.54 10.09
CA GLU A 129 -15.77 -17.21 10.98
C GLU A 129 -15.77 -16.58 12.39
N MET A 130 -14.59 -16.20 12.89
CA MET A 130 -14.46 -15.50 14.16
C MET A 130 -15.06 -14.09 14.06
N VAL A 131 -14.86 -13.39 12.96
CA VAL A 131 -15.50 -12.08 12.72
C VAL A 131 -17.02 -12.23 12.72
N ALA A 132 -17.57 -13.22 12.02
CA ALA A 132 -19.01 -13.47 11.99
C ALA A 132 -19.55 -13.77 13.39
N PHE A 133 -18.87 -14.59 14.16
CA PHE A 133 -19.22 -14.88 15.54
C PHE A 133 -19.23 -13.61 16.40
N LEU A 134 -18.17 -12.81 16.38
CA LEU A 134 -18.05 -11.60 17.19
C LEU A 134 -19.10 -10.55 16.81
N VAL A 135 -19.37 -10.37 15.52
CA VAL A 135 -20.43 -9.49 14.99
C VAL A 135 -21.80 -9.94 15.51
N ALA A 136 -22.10 -11.24 15.46
CA ALA A 136 -23.34 -11.81 15.99
C ALA A 136 -23.47 -11.65 17.51
N LYS A 137 -22.34 -11.46 18.22
CA LYS A 137 -22.31 -11.18 19.67
C LYS A 137 -22.22 -9.69 20.01
N GLY A 138 -22.45 -8.80 19.05
CA GLY A 138 -22.53 -7.37 19.26
C GLY A 138 -21.18 -6.64 19.29
N ALA A 139 -20.22 -7.13 18.52
CA ALA A 139 -18.97 -6.38 18.33
C ALA A 139 -19.24 -5.02 17.70
N ASP A 140 -18.70 -3.96 18.29
CA ASP A 140 -18.83 -2.59 17.78
C ASP A 140 -17.88 -2.37 16.60
N LEU A 141 -18.45 -2.23 15.41
CA LEU A 141 -17.73 -2.01 14.16
C LEU A 141 -17.31 -0.54 13.96
N SER A 142 -17.77 0.35 14.84
CA SER A 142 -17.44 1.78 14.78
C SER A 142 -16.21 2.16 15.59
N ILE A 143 -15.72 1.29 16.47
CA ILE A 143 -14.53 1.54 17.31
C ILE A 143 -13.31 1.79 16.42
N ARG A 144 -12.44 2.71 16.85
CA ARG A 144 -11.13 2.94 16.25
C ARG A 144 -10.01 2.46 17.16
N ALA A 145 -9.02 1.83 16.61
CA ALA A 145 -7.73 1.63 17.29
C ALA A 145 -7.09 2.98 17.63
N THR A 146 -6.11 2.99 18.50
CA THR A 146 -5.39 4.21 18.88
C THR A 146 -4.71 4.82 17.67
N SER A 147 -4.84 6.13 17.51
CA SER A 147 -4.05 6.92 16.57
C SER A 147 -2.92 7.61 17.32
N THR A 148 -1.77 7.68 16.72
CA THR A 148 -0.62 8.40 17.25
C THR A 148 -0.16 9.42 16.24
N ASP A 149 0.02 10.67 16.67
CA ASP A 149 0.68 11.72 15.89
C ASP A 149 2.19 11.52 15.98
N TRP A 150 2.66 10.44 15.40
CA TRP A 150 4.10 10.25 15.36
C TRP A 150 4.69 11.18 14.32
N PRO A 151 5.81 11.87 14.68
CA PRO A 151 6.67 12.45 13.67
C PRO A 151 7.19 11.26 12.85
N SER A 152 6.42 10.85 11.84
CA SER A 152 6.88 9.79 10.99
C SER A 152 8.03 10.39 10.20
N GLN A 153 9.23 9.99 10.56
CA GLN A 153 10.30 9.94 9.60
C GLN A 153 9.85 8.95 8.51
N ILE A 154 8.95 9.42 7.65
CA ILE A 154 8.75 8.78 6.38
C ILE A 154 10.06 9.04 5.65
N SER A 155 10.99 8.12 5.93
CA SER A 155 12.24 7.91 5.25
C SER A 155 12.66 9.07 4.34
N ASN A 156 13.67 9.83 4.74
CA ASN A 156 14.49 10.70 3.89
C ASN A 156 13.87 11.96 3.31
N GLU A 157 12.65 12.30 3.65
CA GLU A 157 12.22 13.69 3.57
C GLU A 157 12.97 14.44 4.67
N PRO A 158 13.75 15.46 4.39
CA PRO A 158 14.54 16.17 5.44
C PRO A 158 13.67 17.05 6.32
N ARG A 159 12.36 17.01 6.16
CA ARG A 159 11.39 17.65 7.03
C ARG A 159 10.56 16.58 7.69
N VAL A 160 10.46 16.65 9.01
CA VAL A 160 9.54 15.84 9.79
C VAL A 160 8.13 16.16 9.31
N GLN A 161 7.48 15.20 8.66
CA GLN A 161 6.05 15.31 8.36
C GLN A 161 5.29 14.70 9.53
N TYR A 162 4.51 15.52 10.21
CA TYR A 162 3.57 15.06 11.23
C TYR A 162 2.38 14.46 10.50
N ARG A 163 2.30 13.14 10.52
CA ARG A 163 1.20 12.40 9.91
C ARG A 163 0.57 11.52 10.98
N PRO A 164 -0.74 11.64 11.21
CA PRO A 164 -1.44 10.73 12.11
C PRO A 164 -1.42 9.32 11.52
N VAL A 165 -0.99 8.33 12.33
CA VAL A 165 -0.95 6.93 11.94
C VAL A 165 -1.83 6.10 12.88
N GLY A 166 -2.32 4.95 12.40
CA GLY A 166 -3.22 4.10 13.18
C GLY A 166 -4.68 4.48 13.00
N GLY A 167 -5.46 4.47 14.08
CA GLY A 167 -6.88 4.83 14.06
C GLY A 167 -7.75 3.96 13.16
N LEU A 168 -7.35 2.70 12.90
CA LEU A 168 -8.09 1.80 12.03
C LEU A 168 -9.36 1.31 12.70
N THR A 169 -10.45 1.22 11.91
CA THR A 169 -11.67 0.51 12.28
C THR A 169 -11.53 -1.00 12.03
N PRO A 170 -12.42 -1.85 12.56
CA PRO A 170 -12.43 -3.28 12.21
C PRO A 170 -12.45 -3.53 10.70
N LEU A 171 -13.24 -2.76 9.95
CA LEU A 171 -13.32 -2.88 8.49
C LEU A 171 -12.01 -2.52 7.80
N LEU A 172 -11.28 -1.52 8.30
CA LEU A 172 -9.95 -1.17 7.78
C LEU A 172 -8.91 -2.27 8.08
N TYR A 173 -9.00 -2.96 9.22
CA TYR A 173 -8.18 -4.14 9.50
C TYR A 173 -8.47 -5.27 8.52
N ALA A 174 -9.76 -5.57 8.26
CA ALA A 174 -10.18 -6.58 7.30
C ALA A 174 -9.71 -6.25 5.87
N ALA A 175 -9.87 -5.00 5.45
CA ALA A 175 -9.45 -4.52 4.13
C ALA A 175 -7.92 -4.60 3.96
N ARG A 176 -7.15 -4.24 5.00
CA ARG A 176 -5.68 -4.36 5.02
C ARG A 176 -5.20 -5.80 4.94
N ALA A 177 -5.90 -6.72 5.60
CA ALA A 177 -5.59 -8.14 5.59
C ALA A 177 -6.04 -8.84 4.30
N GLY A 178 -6.88 -8.19 3.48
CA GLY A 178 -7.48 -8.80 2.30
C GLY A 178 -8.56 -9.83 2.63
N CYS A 179 -9.14 -9.78 3.84
CA CYS A 179 -10.16 -10.72 4.28
C CYS A 179 -11.52 -10.39 3.66
N LEU A 180 -11.80 -10.89 2.46
CA LEU A 180 -13.09 -10.64 1.78
C LEU A 180 -14.29 -11.13 2.61
N GLY A 181 -14.18 -12.30 3.26
CA GLY A 181 -15.24 -12.83 4.13
C GLY A 181 -15.52 -11.91 5.33
N CYS A 182 -14.46 -11.39 5.97
CA CYS A 182 -14.59 -10.42 7.07
C CYS A 182 -15.28 -9.13 6.59
N VAL A 183 -14.86 -8.61 5.44
CA VAL A 183 -15.42 -7.39 4.85
C VAL A 183 -16.90 -7.56 4.53
N ARG A 184 -17.30 -8.69 3.92
CA ARG A 184 -18.69 -9.01 3.64
C ARG A 184 -19.53 -8.98 4.91
N THR A 185 -19.13 -9.76 5.91
CA THR A 185 -19.83 -9.82 7.20
C THR A 185 -19.99 -8.45 7.84
N MET A 186 -18.94 -7.64 7.86
CA MET A 186 -18.97 -6.32 8.48
C MET A 186 -19.84 -5.33 7.71
N VAL A 187 -19.76 -5.31 6.38
CA VAL A 187 -20.58 -4.41 5.54
C VAL A 187 -22.06 -4.79 5.64
N GLU A 188 -22.40 -6.07 5.60
CA GLU A 188 -23.77 -6.58 5.81
C GLU A 188 -24.30 -6.23 7.20
N ALA A 189 -23.44 -6.17 8.21
CA ALA A 189 -23.75 -5.73 9.57
C ALA A 189 -23.77 -4.18 9.74
N GLY A 190 -23.62 -3.41 8.65
CA GLY A 190 -23.73 -1.97 8.66
C GLY A 190 -22.44 -1.20 9.00
N ALA A 191 -21.28 -1.82 8.88
CA ALA A 191 -20.02 -1.10 9.01
C ALA A 191 -19.91 0.01 7.96
N ASP A 192 -19.45 1.19 8.38
CA ASP A 192 -19.25 2.32 7.48
C ASP A 192 -18.08 2.04 6.51
N LYS A 193 -18.45 1.73 5.27
CA LYS A 193 -17.53 1.36 4.19
C LYS A 193 -16.68 2.49 3.64
N ASP A 194 -17.01 3.74 4.01
CA ASP A 194 -16.31 4.94 3.56
C ASP A 194 -15.49 5.61 4.68
N ARG A 195 -15.57 5.10 5.90
CA ARG A 195 -14.90 5.70 7.05
C ARG A 195 -13.37 5.57 6.95
N PRO A 196 -12.64 6.67 6.70
CA PRO A 196 -11.18 6.61 6.53
C PRO A 196 -10.47 6.48 7.90
N ASN A 197 -9.22 6.04 7.87
CA ASN A 197 -8.31 6.28 8.99
C ASN A 197 -7.88 7.77 9.04
N PRO A 198 -7.09 8.20 10.03
CA PRO A 198 -6.60 9.58 10.11
C PRO A 198 -5.78 10.05 8.89
N ASP A 199 -5.19 9.12 8.13
CA ASP A 199 -4.48 9.40 6.87
C ASP A 199 -5.42 9.62 5.66
N GLY A 200 -6.73 9.55 5.83
CA GLY A 200 -7.68 9.58 4.74
C GLY A 200 -7.83 8.26 3.98
N MET A 201 -7.13 7.19 4.37
CA MET A 201 -7.25 5.89 3.69
C MET A 201 -8.61 5.25 4.03
N THR A 202 -9.50 5.17 3.04
CA THR A 202 -10.75 4.42 3.13
C THR A 202 -10.50 2.91 3.02
N PRO A 203 -11.46 2.05 3.39
CA PRO A 203 -11.33 0.60 3.22
C PRO A 203 -10.99 0.19 1.77
N MET A 204 -11.53 0.87 0.77
CA MET A 204 -11.21 0.61 -0.65
C MET A 204 -9.75 0.93 -0.99
N ILE A 205 -9.26 2.10 -0.60
CA ILE A 205 -7.84 2.48 -0.80
C ILE A 205 -6.92 1.53 -0.01
N MET A 206 -7.30 1.19 1.23
CA MET A 206 -6.53 0.28 2.09
C MET A 206 -6.41 -1.11 1.46
N ALA A 207 -7.48 -1.65 0.91
CA ALA A 207 -7.49 -2.94 0.22
C ALA A 207 -6.57 -2.92 -1.01
N LEU A 208 -6.71 -1.94 -1.88
CA LEU A 208 -5.85 -1.77 -3.06
C LEU A 208 -4.37 -1.64 -2.66
N ASP A 209 -4.08 -0.74 -1.73
CA ASP A 209 -2.71 -0.47 -1.28
C ASP A 209 -2.04 -1.71 -0.64
N ASN A 210 -2.82 -2.67 -0.16
CA ASN A 210 -2.34 -3.93 0.39
C ASN A 210 -2.48 -5.13 -0.56
N GLY A 211 -2.91 -4.92 -1.80
CA GLY A 211 -2.95 -5.96 -2.84
C GLY A 211 -4.16 -6.90 -2.73
N ALA A 212 -5.30 -6.37 -2.30
CA ALA A 212 -6.57 -7.07 -2.21
C ALA A 212 -7.62 -6.44 -3.14
N PRO A 213 -7.45 -6.52 -4.48
CA PRO A 213 -8.36 -5.90 -5.44
C PRO A 213 -9.78 -6.47 -5.38
N GLU A 214 -9.96 -7.73 -4.95
CA GLU A 214 -11.28 -8.36 -4.79
C GLU A 214 -12.09 -7.68 -3.67
N VAL A 215 -11.42 -7.29 -2.58
CA VAL A 215 -12.04 -6.54 -1.50
C VAL A 215 -12.46 -5.15 -1.99
N ALA A 216 -11.59 -4.48 -2.73
CA ALA A 216 -11.91 -3.17 -3.30
C ALA A 216 -13.08 -3.23 -4.29
N HIS A 217 -13.13 -4.29 -5.11
CA HIS A 217 -14.22 -4.52 -6.06
C HIS A 217 -15.55 -4.73 -5.32
N TYR A 218 -15.56 -5.60 -4.32
CA TYR A 218 -16.74 -5.81 -3.49
C TYR A 218 -17.23 -4.51 -2.82
N LEU A 219 -16.33 -3.72 -2.25
CA LEU A 219 -16.69 -2.44 -1.65
C LEU A 219 -17.33 -1.48 -2.67
N LEU A 220 -16.80 -1.43 -3.90
CA LEU A 220 -17.38 -0.65 -4.99
C LEU A 220 -18.79 -1.14 -5.35
N GLU A 221 -18.99 -2.46 -5.47
CA GLU A 221 -20.32 -3.07 -5.72
C GLU A 221 -21.33 -2.76 -4.61
N GLN A 222 -20.85 -2.65 -3.37
CA GLN A 222 -21.68 -2.25 -2.23
C GLN A 222 -21.90 -0.73 -2.15
N GLY A 223 -21.46 0.05 -3.15
CA GLY A 223 -21.67 1.48 -3.24
C GLY A 223 -20.75 2.29 -2.31
N ALA A 224 -19.53 1.81 -2.01
CA ALA A 224 -18.50 2.64 -1.40
C ALA A 224 -18.11 3.79 -2.33
N ASN A 225 -17.84 4.96 -1.77
CA ASN A 225 -17.52 6.16 -2.53
C ASN A 225 -16.12 6.02 -3.21
N PRO A 226 -16.05 5.91 -4.53
CA PRO A 226 -14.79 5.75 -5.24
C PRO A 226 -14.04 7.08 -5.47
N ASN A 227 -14.63 8.23 -5.10
CA ASN A 227 -14.05 9.58 -5.26
C ASN A 227 -13.34 10.07 -3.99
N THR A 228 -12.94 9.18 -3.10
CA THR A 228 -12.15 9.49 -1.92
C THR A 228 -10.66 9.59 -2.26
N TRP A 229 -9.89 10.25 -1.39
CA TRP A 229 -8.44 10.34 -1.50
C TRP A 229 -7.77 10.25 -0.13
N ASP A 230 -6.55 9.78 -0.13
CA ASP A 230 -5.71 9.70 1.07
C ASP A 230 -4.83 10.95 1.24
N TRP A 231 -3.97 10.94 2.26
CA TRP A 231 -3.01 12.00 2.58
C TRP A 231 -2.15 12.45 1.38
N TRP A 232 -1.81 11.54 0.47
CA TRP A 232 -1.02 11.86 -0.73
C TRP A 232 -1.86 12.32 -1.91
N GLY A 233 -3.18 12.32 -1.78
CA GLY A 233 -4.12 12.60 -2.87
C GLY A 233 -4.35 11.39 -3.78
N ARG A 234 -3.98 10.17 -3.35
CA ARG A 234 -4.23 8.97 -4.13
C ARG A 234 -5.71 8.60 -4.06
N THR A 235 -6.35 8.53 -5.21
CA THR A 235 -7.70 7.98 -5.34
C THR A 235 -7.64 6.45 -5.54
N PRO A 236 -8.76 5.72 -5.35
CA PRO A 236 -8.84 4.31 -5.71
C PRO A 236 -8.38 4.03 -7.15
N LEU A 237 -8.75 4.90 -8.10
CA LEU A 237 -8.32 4.80 -9.49
C LEU A 237 -6.80 4.91 -9.64
N TYR A 238 -6.19 5.91 -9.00
CA TYR A 238 -4.72 6.08 -9.05
C TYR A 238 -4.00 4.86 -8.49
N VAL A 239 -4.44 4.35 -7.33
CA VAL A 239 -3.84 3.17 -6.70
C VAL A 239 -4.03 1.92 -7.58
N ALA A 240 -5.21 1.70 -8.17
CA ALA A 240 -5.47 0.58 -9.06
C ALA A 240 -4.58 0.59 -10.31
N VAL A 241 -4.40 1.76 -10.93
CA VAL A 241 -3.48 1.94 -12.06
C VAL A 241 -2.03 1.66 -11.65
N THR A 242 -1.62 2.13 -10.49
CA THR A 242 -0.27 1.88 -9.95
C THR A 242 -0.01 0.39 -9.70
N MET A 243 -0.98 -0.32 -9.12
CA MET A 243 -0.87 -1.77 -8.89
C MET A 243 -0.71 -2.55 -10.20
N ARG A 244 -1.44 -2.17 -11.24
CA ARG A 244 -1.39 -2.83 -12.54
C ARG A 244 -0.06 -2.60 -13.24
N GLY A 245 0.54 -1.43 -13.12
CA GLY A 245 1.81 -1.07 -13.76
C GLY A 245 3.05 -1.78 -13.21
N GLY A 246 2.94 -2.58 -12.17
CA GLY A 246 4.00 -3.45 -11.67
C GLY A 246 5.27 -2.77 -11.14
N VAL A 247 5.24 -1.46 -10.92
CA VAL A 247 6.44 -0.68 -10.50
C VAL A 247 6.71 -0.75 -8.99
N ASP A 248 5.78 -1.29 -8.21
CA ASP A 248 6.05 -1.60 -6.80
C ASP A 248 6.88 -2.89 -6.73
N SER A 249 8.03 -2.85 -6.05
CA SER A 249 8.91 -4.01 -5.82
C SER A 249 8.21 -5.19 -5.11
N ARG A 250 7.01 -4.96 -4.60
CA ARG A 250 6.09 -5.97 -4.07
C ARG A 250 5.11 -6.50 -5.13
N ALA A 251 5.02 -5.88 -6.32
CA ALA A 251 4.06 -6.24 -7.36
C ALA A 251 4.22 -7.68 -7.87
N GLY A 252 5.42 -8.27 -7.79
CA GLY A 252 5.64 -9.68 -8.10
C GLY A 252 4.97 -10.67 -7.12
N ARG A 253 4.39 -10.18 -6.02
CA ARG A 253 3.71 -11.00 -5.00
C ARG A 253 2.23 -10.69 -4.81
N ARG A 254 1.70 -9.69 -5.52
CA ARG A 254 0.31 -9.22 -5.35
C ARG A 254 -0.40 -9.28 -6.68
N PRO A 255 -1.67 -9.72 -6.70
CA PRO A 255 -2.46 -9.71 -7.92
C PRO A 255 -2.63 -8.25 -8.38
N PRO A 256 -2.42 -7.96 -9.68
CA PRO A 256 -2.68 -6.64 -10.23
C PRO A 256 -4.18 -6.33 -10.21
N ALA A 257 -4.54 -5.06 -10.10
CA ALA A 257 -5.92 -4.66 -10.33
C ALA A 257 -6.32 -4.99 -11.78
N SER A 258 -7.49 -5.58 -11.97
CA SER A 258 -7.96 -5.94 -13.30
C SER A 258 -8.36 -4.70 -14.11
N LEU A 259 -8.25 -4.78 -15.43
CA LEU A 259 -8.75 -3.73 -16.32
C LEU A 259 -10.27 -3.53 -16.15
N ALA A 260 -11.01 -4.62 -15.88
CA ALA A 260 -12.44 -4.58 -15.58
C ALA A 260 -12.75 -3.74 -14.34
N PHE A 261 -11.94 -3.84 -13.29
CA PHE A 261 -12.11 -3.03 -12.08
C PHE A 261 -11.83 -1.54 -12.34
N ILE A 262 -10.76 -1.22 -13.08
CA ILE A 262 -10.47 0.17 -13.48
C ILE A 262 -11.62 0.74 -14.31
N LYS A 263 -12.17 -0.07 -15.22
CA LYS A 263 -13.35 0.30 -16.00
C LYS A 263 -14.57 0.56 -15.09
N ALA A 264 -14.82 -0.31 -14.12
CA ALA A 264 -15.92 -0.15 -13.17
C ALA A 264 -15.78 1.14 -12.31
N LEU A 265 -14.58 1.48 -11.87
CA LEU A 265 -14.31 2.75 -11.19
C LEU A 265 -14.67 3.96 -12.06
N LEU A 266 -14.25 3.95 -13.32
CA LEU A 266 -14.55 5.03 -14.27
C LEU A 266 -16.05 5.10 -14.62
N GLU A 267 -16.75 3.96 -14.69
CA GLU A 267 -18.20 3.87 -14.85
C GLU A 267 -18.95 4.39 -13.63
N ALA A 268 -18.40 4.23 -12.43
CA ALA A 268 -18.91 4.82 -11.20
C ALA A 268 -18.65 6.34 -11.10
N GLY A 269 -18.09 6.97 -12.13
CA GLY A 269 -17.90 8.43 -12.20
C GLY A 269 -16.67 8.95 -11.47
N VAL A 270 -15.63 8.13 -11.32
CA VAL A 270 -14.36 8.61 -10.77
C VAL A 270 -13.72 9.61 -11.72
N ASN A 271 -13.23 10.72 -11.18
CA ASN A 271 -12.49 11.71 -11.95
C ASN A 271 -11.15 11.15 -12.46
N PRO A 272 -10.97 10.94 -13.79
CA PRO A 272 -9.73 10.42 -14.35
C PRO A 272 -8.55 11.40 -14.26
N ASN A 273 -8.82 12.66 -13.88
CA ASN A 273 -7.84 13.74 -13.82
C ASN A 273 -7.42 14.09 -12.37
N SER A 274 -7.74 13.24 -11.40
CA SER A 274 -7.30 13.43 -10.03
C SER A 274 -5.76 13.47 -9.96
N GLN A 275 -5.23 14.46 -9.25
CA GLN A 275 -3.80 14.69 -9.14
C GLN A 275 -3.30 14.38 -7.73
N LEU A 276 -2.09 13.83 -7.62
CA LEU A 276 -1.42 13.66 -6.32
C LEU A 276 -1.20 15.00 -5.63
N ALA A 277 -1.53 15.07 -4.35
CA ALA A 277 -1.23 16.23 -3.50
C ALA A 277 0.25 16.27 -3.08
N PHE A 278 0.83 15.08 -2.83
CA PHE A 278 2.22 14.91 -2.42
C PHE A 278 2.86 13.70 -3.11
N LYS A 279 4.20 13.67 -3.14
CA LYS A 279 4.93 12.50 -3.61
C LYS A 279 4.63 11.28 -2.72
N GLU A 280 4.31 10.15 -3.33
CA GLU A 280 4.12 8.90 -2.60
C GLU A 280 5.39 8.47 -1.86
N PRO A 281 5.26 7.90 -0.65
CA PRO A 281 6.40 7.33 0.05
C PRO A 281 6.92 6.12 -0.72
N SER A 282 8.23 6.09 -0.93
CA SER A 282 8.90 4.90 -1.44
C SER A 282 8.78 3.75 -0.42
N ARG A 283 8.07 2.68 -0.76
CA ARG A 283 7.88 1.51 0.11
C ARG A 283 9.03 0.50 0.08
N GLY A 284 10.03 0.73 -0.72
CA GLY A 284 11.18 -0.16 -0.87
C GLY A 284 12.45 0.44 -0.32
N GLY A 285 12.88 0.06 0.86
CA GLY A 285 14.19 0.24 1.50
C GLY A 285 15.14 1.38 1.02
N ARG A 286 16.37 1.38 1.48
CA ARG A 286 17.37 2.41 1.15
C ARG A 286 17.58 2.64 -0.36
N ASP A 287 17.42 1.62 -1.19
CA ASP A 287 17.76 1.67 -2.62
C ASP A 287 16.62 2.19 -3.52
N ASN A 288 15.40 2.32 -2.99
CA ASN A 288 14.24 2.81 -3.77
C ASN A 288 13.93 4.29 -3.58
N ARG A 289 14.79 5.04 -2.89
CA ARG A 289 14.57 6.45 -2.55
C ARG A 289 14.37 7.39 -3.72
N PHE A 290 14.86 7.01 -4.91
CA PHE A 290 14.97 7.88 -6.08
C PHE A 290 14.46 7.25 -7.37
N ARG A 291 13.72 6.14 -7.30
CA ARG A 291 13.35 5.39 -8.51
C ARG A 291 12.20 5.97 -9.30
N ASP A 292 11.42 6.86 -8.72
CA ASP A 292 10.26 7.39 -9.41
C ASP A 292 10.14 8.92 -9.26
N ASP A 293 10.95 9.61 -10.07
CA ASP A 293 10.96 11.08 -10.11
C ASP A 293 9.69 11.66 -10.74
N LEU A 294 8.89 10.82 -11.37
CA LEU A 294 7.65 11.21 -12.03
C LEU A 294 6.45 11.20 -11.10
N LEU A 295 6.48 10.40 -10.03
CA LEU A 295 5.41 10.37 -9.05
C LEU A 295 5.58 11.53 -8.05
N THR A 296 5.49 12.73 -8.56
CA THR A 296 5.52 13.97 -7.77
C THR A 296 4.10 14.50 -7.59
N THR A 297 3.99 15.57 -6.81
CA THR A 297 2.78 16.40 -6.77
C THR A 297 2.24 16.64 -8.19
N GLY A 298 0.94 16.49 -8.36
CA GLY A 298 0.28 16.67 -9.63
C GLY A 298 0.28 15.47 -10.58
N ALA A 299 0.92 14.36 -10.24
CA ALA A 299 0.86 13.16 -11.08
C ALA A 299 -0.58 12.62 -11.20
N THR A 300 -1.00 12.29 -12.43
CA THR A 300 -2.35 11.80 -12.75
C THR A 300 -2.34 10.28 -13.00
N PRO A 301 -3.51 9.59 -12.96
CA PRO A 301 -3.61 8.20 -13.40
C PRO A 301 -3.10 7.99 -14.83
N LEU A 302 -3.37 8.94 -15.77
CA LEU A 302 -2.90 8.86 -17.15
C LEU A 302 -1.37 8.94 -17.23
N LEU A 303 -0.75 9.87 -16.50
CA LEU A 303 0.71 9.98 -16.43
C LEU A 303 1.31 8.67 -15.91
N ARG A 304 0.70 8.08 -14.88
CA ARG A 304 1.14 6.81 -14.30
C ARG A 304 1.03 5.65 -15.29
N ALA A 305 -0.09 5.52 -15.97
CA ALA A 305 -0.30 4.49 -17.01
C ALA A 305 0.68 4.65 -18.18
N ALA A 306 0.92 5.88 -18.63
CA ALA A 306 1.86 6.18 -19.69
C ALA A 306 3.31 5.82 -19.32
N GLN A 307 3.73 6.09 -18.08
CA GLN A 307 5.04 5.73 -17.54
C GLN A 307 5.29 4.22 -17.56
N THR A 308 4.25 3.42 -17.30
CA THR A 308 4.33 1.97 -17.25
C THR A 308 3.98 1.29 -18.57
N PHE A 309 3.65 2.06 -19.59
CA PHE A 309 3.23 1.59 -20.92
C PHE A 309 2.02 0.65 -20.88
N ASP A 310 1.11 0.85 -19.94
CA ASP A 310 -0.15 0.10 -19.87
C ASP A 310 -1.14 0.67 -20.91
N ASN A 311 -0.99 0.25 -22.14
CA ASN A 311 -1.73 0.79 -23.28
C ASN A 311 -3.24 0.60 -23.17
N ASP A 312 -3.69 -0.48 -22.53
CA ASP A 312 -5.11 -0.71 -22.29
C ASP A 312 -5.68 0.34 -21.34
N VAL A 313 -4.96 0.62 -20.26
CA VAL A 313 -5.37 1.64 -19.29
C VAL A 313 -5.27 3.04 -19.88
N VAL A 314 -4.21 3.35 -20.64
CA VAL A 314 -4.07 4.63 -21.37
C VAL A 314 -5.27 4.85 -22.27
N ALA A 315 -5.61 3.89 -23.13
CA ALA A 315 -6.75 3.99 -24.03
C ALA A 315 -8.08 4.17 -23.26
N LEU A 316 -8.27 3.42 -22.17
CA LEU A 316 -9.46 3.51 -21.35
C LEU A 316 -9.61 4.87 -20.67
N LEU A 317 -8.54 5.41 -20.09
CA LEU A 317 -8.52 6.72 -19.43
C LEU A 317 -8.83 7.84 -20.44
N LEU A 318 -8.20 7.82 -21.61
CA LEU A 318 -8.45 8.79 -22.68
C LEU A 318 -9.91 8.74 -23.15
N ALA A 319 -10.48 7.54 -23.35
CA ALA A 319 -11.88 7.35 -23.72
C ALA A 319 -12.88 7.86 -22.64
N ARG A 320 -12.41 8.02 -21.41
CA ARG A 320 -13.21 8.50 -20.27
C ARG A 320 -12.86 9.93 -19.85
N GLY A 321 -12.23 10.73 -20.73
CA GLY A 321 -12.00 12.15 -20.55
C GLY A 321 -10.76 12.52 -19.75
N ALA A 322 -9.76 11.63 -19.69
CA ALA A 322 -8.46 12.01 -19.17
C ALA A 322 -7.82 13.09 -20.06
N LEU A 323 -7.36 14.16 -19.42
CA LEU A 323 -6.68 15.29 -20.10
C LEU A 323 -5.28 14.85 -20.51
N VAL A 324 -5.04 14.81 -21.81
CA VAL A 324 -3.83 14.20 -22.40
C VAL A 324 -2.54 14.92 -22.02
N ASP A 325 -2.59 16.26 -21.87
CA ASP A 325 -1.43 17.10 -21.56
C ASP A 325 -1.43 17.66 -20.14
N LEU A 326 -2.27 17.13 -19.23
CA LEU A 326 -2.27 17.57 -17.84
C LEU A 326 -0.94 17.18 -17.16
N PRO A 327 -0.05 18.17 -16.89
CA PRO A 327 1.27 17.90 -16.36
C PRO A 327 1.25 17.70 -14.85
N ASN A 328 2.29 17.09 -14.31
CA ASN A 328 2.57 17.16 -12.89
C ASN A 328 3.20 18.50 -12.48
N ALA A 329 3.52 18.70 -11.21
CA ALA A 329 4.09 19.95 -10.70
C ALA A 329 5.45 20.34 -11.31
N SER A 330 6.16 19.40 -11.93
CA SER A 330 7.41 19.67 -12.65
C SER A 330 7.20 19.97 -14.13
N GLY A 331 5.95 20.00 -14.62
CA GLY A 331 5.63 20.23 -16.02
C GLY A 331 5.78 18.97 -16.90
N VAL A 332 5.93 17.79 -16.29
CA VAL A 332 6.04 16.52 -17.03
C VAL A 332 4.66 16.06 -17.44
N THR A 333 4.46 15.89 -18.76
CA THR A 333 3.21 15.38 -19.34
C THR A 333 3.23 13.84 -19.46
N PRO A 334 2.06 13.20 -19.64
CA PRO A 334 1.99 11.77 -19.97
C PRO A 334 2.79 11.39 -21.21
N PHE A 335 2.84 12.26 -22.23
CA PHE A 335 3.63 12.03 -23.46
C PHE A 335 5.14 11.97 -23.17
N MET A 336 5.65 12.89 -22.37
CA MET A 336 7.04 12.86 -21.90
C MET A 336 7.35 11.60 -21.08
N ALA A 337 6.41 11.18 -20.23
CA ALA A 337 6.56 9.96 -19.45
C ALA A 337 6.72 8.73 -20.35
N ALA A 338 5.90 8.62 -21.39
CA ALA A 338 5.97 7.55 -22.39
C ALA A 338 7.27 7.58 -23.20
N ALA A 339 7.85 8.76 -23.46
CA ALA A 339 9.11 8.90 -24.20
C ALA A 339 10.35 8.42 -23.43
N GLY A 340 10.25 8.20 -22.13
CA GLY A 340 11.35 7.61 -21.37
C GLY A 340 11.72 8.27 -20.06
N ILE A 341 10.99 9.24 -19.57
CA ILE A 341 11.22 9.75 -18.22
C ILE A 341 10.92 8.65 -17.21
N GLY A 342 11.76 8.51 -16.18
CA GLY A 342 11.57 7.55 -15.08
C GLY A 342 11.96 6.11 -15.41
N THR A 343 12.35 5.81 -16.63
CA THR A 343 12.75 4.44 -17.03
C THR A 343 14.23 4.14 -16.88
N ARG A 344 15.04 5.04 -16.32
CA ARG A 344 16.47 4.77 -16.04
C ARG A 344 16.72 3.45 -15.31
N ASN A 345 15.73 2.98 -14.58
CA ASN A 345 15.83 1.74 -13.81
C ASN A 345 15.20 0.52 -14.50
N ALA A 346 14.39 0.70 -15.54
CA ALA A 346 13.94 -0.42 -16.38
C ALA A 346 15.05 -0.93 -17.32
N ALA A 347 16.04 -0.10 -17.59
CA ALA A 347 17.16 -0.41 -18.46
C ALA A 347 18.35 -1.09 -17.73
N GLY A 348 18.23 -1.42 -16.45
CA GLY A 348 19.31 -2.06 -15.69
C GLY A 348 20.64 -1.28 -15.71
N VAL A 349 21.43 -1.43 -14.66
CA VAL A 349 22.78 -0.85 -14.49
C VAL A 349 23.80 -1.39 -15.53
N THR A 350 23.36 -2.17 -16.51
CA THR A 350 24.22 -2.96 -17.40
C THR A 350 24.57 -2.31 -18.74
N GLY A 351 24.10 -1.08 -19.04
CA GLY A 351 24.38 -0.44 -20.34
C GLY A 351 23.66 -1.07 -21.54
N ALA A 352 22.96 -2.19 -21.36
CA ALA A 352 22.06 -2.73 -22.36
C ALA A 352 20.82 -1.84 -22.45
N GLY A 353 20.40 -1.48 -23.65
CA GLY A 353 19.17 -0.72 -23.85
C GLY A 353 17.93 -1.46 -23.34
N PRO A 354 16.77 -0.77 -23.23
CA PRO A 354 15.54 -1.42 -22.82
C PRO A 354 15.20 -2.59 -23.75
N PRO A 355 14.56 -3.66 -23.21
CA PRO A 355 14.11 -4.76 -24.05
C PRO A 355 13.24 -4.28 -25.22
N GLU A 356 13.31 -4.94 -26.38
CA GLU A 356 12.55 -4.55 -27.58
C GLU A 356 11.04 -4.42 -27.33
N ASN A 357 10.47 -5.28 -26.49
CA ASN A 357 9.07 -5.21 -26.12
C ASN A 357 8.72 -3.90 -25.37
N VAL A 358 9.63 -3.37 -24.56
CA VAL A 358 9.43 -2.09 -23.86
C VAL A 358 9.43 -0.92 -24.82
N ILE A 359 10.29 -0.96 -25.84
CA ILE A 359 10.32 0.06 -26.88
C ILE A 359 9.01 0.03 -27.69
N ALA A 360 8.58 -1.14 -28.11
CA ALA A 360 7.32 -1.30 -28.85
C ALA A 360 6.11 -0.78 -28.05
N LEU A 361 6.02 -1.11 -26.76
CA LEU A 361 4.97 -0.61 -25.88
C LEU A 361 5.05 0.92 -25.70
N SER A 362 6.25 1.48 -25.55
CA SER A 362 6.47 2.92 -25.47
C SER A 362 5.98 3.64 -26.74
N LEU A 363 6.33 3.13 -27.91
CA LEU A 363 5.87 3.69 -29.21
C LEU A 363 4.35 3.62 -29.35
N GLN A 364 3.73 2.52 -28.92
CA GLN A 364 2.28 2.38 -28.91
C GLN A 364 1.63 3.40 -27.97
N THR A 365 2.17 3.59 -26.75
CA THR A 365 1.70 4.60 -25.81
C THR A 365 1.80 6.01 -26.39
N LEU A 366 2.93 6.35 -26.99
CA LEU A 366 3.14 7.64 -27.66
C LEU A 366 2.12 7.89 -28.77
N GLU A 367 1.83 6.85 -29.58
CA GLU A 367 0.85 6.98 -30.65
C GLU A 367 -0.58 7.14 -30.14
N LEU A 368 -0.95 6.46 -29.06
CA LEU A 368 -2.25 6.64 -28.40
C LEU A 368 -2.41 8.09 -27.88
N LEU A 369 -1.41 8.59 -27.16
CA LEU A 369 -1.43 9.95 -26.63
C LEU A 369 -1.43 11.01 -27.74
N ARG A 370 -0.61 10.83 -28.78
CA ARG A 370 -0.58 11.72 -29.95
C ARG A 370 -1.94 11.79 -30.68
N LYS A 371 -2.58 10.65 -30.90
CA LYS A 371 -3.92 10.58 -31.51
C LYS A 371 -4.98 11.28 -30.63
N ALA A 372 -4.79 11.31 -29.33
CA ALA A 372 -5.62 12.04 -28.40
C ALA A 372 -5.32 13.55 -28.34
N GLY A 373 -4.32 14.04 -29.10
CA GLY A 373 -3.99 15.46 -29.21
C GLY A 373 -2.82 15.90 -28.33
N ALA A 374 -1.98 14.98 -27.83
CA ALA A 374 -0.80 15.36 -27.04
C ALA A 374 0.14 16.29 -27.80
N ASP A 375 0.64 17.33 -27.14
CA ASP A 375 1.66 18.22 -27.68
C ASP A 375 3.04 17.51 -27.65
N VAL A 376 3.52 17.16 -28.83
CA VAL A 376 4.84 16.51 -29.04
C VAL A 376 5.99 17.39 -28.56
N ASN A 377 5.78 18.72 -28.59
CA ASN A 377 6.77 19.73 -28.27
C ASN A 377 6.60 20.38 -26.90
N ALA A 378 5.71 19.87 -26.07
CA ALA A 378 5.57 20.33 -24.71
C ALA A 378 6.92 20.33 -23.97
N GLN A 379 7.17 21.36 -23.20
CA GLN A 379 8.43 21.55 -22.45
C GLN A 379 8.20 21.44 -20.94
N ILE A 380 9.16 20.89 -20.23
CA ILE A 380 9.21 20.89 -18.77
C ILE A 380 9.30 22.33 -18.30
N THR A 381 8.31 22.82 -17.53
CA THR A 381 8.11 24.24 -17.27
C THR A 381 8.62 24.71 -15.91
N ASP A 382 8.65 23.84 -14.90
CA ASP A 382 8.99 24.29 -13.55
C ASP A 382 9.61 23.20 -12.68
N VAL A 383 10.93 23.20 -12.61
CA VAL A 383 11.71 22.35 -11.70
C VAL A 383 12.13 23.08 -10.43
N THR A 384 11.78 24.38 -10.31
CA THR A 384 12.26 25.24 -9.21
C THR A 384 11.14 25.75 -8.31
N SER A 385 9.87 25.49 -8.62
CA SER A 385 8.74 25.96 -7.81
C SER A 385 8.82 25.46 -6.37
N LEU A 386 8.17 26.16 -5.47
CA LEU A 386 7.98 25.73 -4.07
C LEU A 386 7.37 24.33 -4.00
N THR A 387 6.51 23.98 -4.96
CA THR A 387 5.87 22.68 -5.08
C THR A 387 6.85 21.60 -5.48
N ALA A 388 7.72 21.87 -6.47
CA ALA A 388 8.82 20.98 -6.83
C ALA A 388 9.87 20.87 -5.71
N ARG A 389 10.12 21.96 -4.97
CA ARG A 389 11.01 21.98 -3.80
C ARG A 389 10.46 21.19 -2.61
N ILE A 390 9.16 21.18 -2.41
CA ILE A 390 8.49 20.35 -1.41
C ILE A 390 8.57 18.87 -1.81
N ALA A 391 8.42 18.59 -3.10
CA ALA A 391 8.54 17.25 -3.67
C ALA A 391 9.99 16.72 -3.68
N ARG A 392 11.00 17.58 -3.50
CA ARG A 392 12.45 17.26 -3.51
C ARG A 392 12.88 16.24 -4.55
N THR A 393 12.63 16.55 -5.79
CA THR A 393 13.23 15.81 -6.90
C THR A 393 14.48 16.55 -7.39
N ASN A 394 15.61 16.28 -6.76
CA ASN A 394 16.91 16.76 -7.26
C ASN A 394 17.26 16.24 -8.66
N THR A 395 16.51 15.27 -9.15
CA THR A 395 16.76 14.58 -10.43
C THR A 395 16.22 15.34 -11.64
N MET A 396 15.30 16.30 -11.41
CA MET A 396 14.77 17.15 -12.47
C MET A 396 15.48 18.51 -12.57
N THR A 397 16.37 18.83 -11.62
CA THR A 397 17.22 20.03 -11.72
C THR A 397 18.08 19.96 -12.98
N GLY A 398 18.00 20.99 -13.84
CA GLY A 398 18.69 21.04 -15.13
C GLY A 398 17.93 20.39 -16.29
N ARG A 399 16.64 20.06 -16.12
CA ARG A 399 15.79 19.53 -17.20
C ARG A 399 14.71 20.51 -17.67
N GLN A 400 14.66 21.69 -17.09
CA GLN A 400 13.70 22.71 -17.48
C GLN A 400 13.88 23.07 -18.97
N GLY A 401 12.79 23.23 -19.70
CA GLY A 401 12.79 23.45 -21.12
C GLY A 401 12.97 22.20 -21.98
N GLN A 402 13.29 21.04 -21.39
CA GLN A 402 13.42 19.78 -22.14
C GLN A 402 12.06 19.27 -22.62
N THR A 403 12.04 18.64 -23.81
CA THR A 403 10.89 18.00 -24.44
C THR A 403 11.00 16.48 -24.37
N ALA A 404 9.97 15.78 -24.87
CA ALA A 404 10.01 14.34 -25.06
C ALA A 404 11.21 13.88 -25.90
N LEU A 405 11.64 14.68 -26.88
CA LEU A 405 12.80 14.39 -27.74
C LEU A 405 14.11 14.38 -26.91
N PHE A 406 14.32 15.36 -26.02
CA PHE A 406 15.46 15.39 -25.13
C PHE A 406 15.52 14.14 -24.27
N LEU A 407 14.37 13.72 -23.76
CA LEU A 407 14.27 12.60 -22.81
C LEU A 407 14.54 11.26 -23.50
N ALA A 408 14.04 11.10 -24.74
CA ALA A 408 14.31 9.93 -25.55
C ALA A 408 15.80 9.84 -25.94
N ALA A 409 16.40 10.97 -26.33
CA ALA A 409 17.81 11.08 -26.67
C ALA A 409 18.71 10.80 -25.43
N ASP A 410 18.37 11.38 -24.28
CA ASP A 410 19.05 11.20 -23.00
C ASP A 410 19.03 9.75 -22.49
N THR A 411 17.97 9.01 -22.79
CA THR A 411 17.81 7.60 -22.36
C THR A 411 18.29 6.58 -23.38
N GLY A 412 18.89 7.04 -24.50
CA GLY A 412 19.50 6.17 -25.50
C GLY A 412 18.48 5.33 -26.30
N ARG A 413 17.37 5.95 -26.75
CA ARG A 413 16.26 5.28 -27.48
C ARG A 413 16.14 5.80 -28.93
N PRO A 414 16.99 5.34 -29.85
CA PRO A 414 16.99 5.84 -31.23
C PRO A 414 15.65 5.61 -31.92
N GLU A 415 14.94 4.52 -31.63
CA GLU A 415 13.65 4.20 -32.21
C GLU A 415 12.58 5.24 -31.81
N VAL A 416 12.60 5.66 -30.54
CA VAL A 416 11.70 6.70 -30.02
C VAL A 416 12.08 8.07 -30.57
N VAL A 417 13.38 8.38 -30.66
CA VAL A 417 13.88 9.62 -31.31
C VAL A 417 13.41 9.72 -32.75
N ARG A 418 13.56 8.66 -33.53
CA ARG A 418 13.09 8.60 -34.92
C ARG A 418 11.58 8.83 -35.00
N TYR A 419 10.80 8.11 -34.20
CA TYR A 419 9.35 8.27 -34.13
C TYR A 419 8.95 9.73 -33.84
N LEU A 420 9.58 10.36 -32.84
CA LEU A 420 9.28 11.74 -32.47
C LEU A 420 9.59 12.73 -33.59
N ILE A 421 10.73 12.58 -34.24
CA ILE A 421 11.12 13.43 -35.40
C ILE A 421 10.10 13.29 -36.55
N GLU A 422 9.72 12.06 -36.89
CA GLU A 422 8.70 11.78 -37.92
C GLU A 422 7.33 12.35 -37.61
N ARG A 423 7.04 12.53 -36.31
CA ARG A 423 5.77 13.10 -35.80
C ARG A 423 5.84 14.60 -35.47
N GLY A 424 6.90 15.29 -35.91
CA GLY A 424 6.98 16.73 -35.82
C GLY A 424 7.69 17.29 -34.62
N ALA A 425 8.42 16.46 -33.85
CA ALA A 425 9.25 16.98 -32.78
C ALA A 425 10.27 17.99 -33.30
N ARG A 426 10.36 19.14 -32.68
CA ARG A 426 11.29 20.20 -33.02
C ARG A 426 12.67 19.89 -32.43
N THR A 427 13.67 19.84 -33.31
CA THR A 427 15.08 19.58 -32.94
C THR A 427 15.82 20.85 -32.54
N ASP A 428 15.26 22.02 -32.83
CA ASP A 428 15.81 23.36 -32.56
C ASP A 428 15.41 23.94 -31.19
N LEU A 429 14.48 23.30 -30.48
CA LEU A 429 14.11 23.73 -29.14
C LEU A 429 15.30 23.58 -28.20
N LYS A 430 15.41 24.54 -27.27
CA LYS A 430 16.50 24.61 -26.30
C LYS A 430 15.96 24.46 -24.87
N ASP A 431 16.75 23.83 -24.06
CA ASP A 431 16.54 23.81 -22.61
C ASP A 431 17.02 25.14 -21.97
N ASP A 432 16.84 25.28 -20.66
CA ASP A 432 17.25 26.48 -19.89
C ASP A 432 18.74 26.77 -19.94
N ALA A 433 19.57 25.76 -20.25
CA ALA A 433 21.00 25.92 -20.45
C ALA A 433 21.35 26.37 -21.89
N GLY A 434 20.31 26.61 -22.74
CA GLY A 434 20.49 26.98 -24.14
C GLY A 434 20.91 25.83 -25.05
N LYS A 435 20.85 24.59 -24.57
CA LYS A 435 21.25 23.38 -25.29
C LYS A 435 20.07 22.76 -26.05
N THR A 436 20.34 22.26 -27.26
CA THR A 436 19.39 21.39 -27.97
C THR A 436 19.51 19.93 -27.53
N ALA A 437 18.61 19.07 -27.96
CA ALA A 437 18.72 17.63 -27.75
C ALA A 437 20.04 17.04 -28.31
N LEU A 438 20.53 17.57 -29.44
CA LEU A 438 21.80 17.18 -30.05
C LEU A 438 22.99 17.59 -29.12
N ASP A 439 23.01 18.84 -28.68
CA ASP A 439 24.07 19.35 -27.77
C ASP A 439 24.15 18.53 -26.46
N LEU A 440 22.99 18.10 -25.93
CA LEU A 440 22.91 17.26 -24.74
C LEU A 440 23.60 15.92 -24.94
N VAL A 441 23.37 15.27 -26.10
CA VAL A 441 23.93 13.94 -26.38
C VAL A 441 25.43 14.05 -26.73
N GLN A 442 25.85 15.05 -27.49
CA GLN A 442 27.26 15.28 -27.82
C GLN A 442 28.09 15.67 -26.59
N GLY A 443 27.56 16.50 -25.72
CA GLY A 443 28.25 16.93 -24.49
C GLY A 443 28.53 15.79 -23.46
N ARG A 444 27.91 14.63 -23.62
CA ARG A 444 28.21 13.43 -22.82
C ARG A 444 29.44 12.65 -23.32
N GLY A 445 29.90 12.91 -24.54
CA GLY A 445 31.06 12.23 -25.12
C GLY A 445 32.40 12.49 -24.39
N GLU A 446 32.46 13.53 -23.53
CA GLU A 446 33.68 13.87 -22.80
C GLU A 446 33.84 13.17 -21.46
N GLY A 447 32.80 12.46 -20.95
CA GLY A 447 32.82 11.80 -19.65
C GLY A 447 32.12 10.44 -19.54
N GLY A 448 31.43 9.99 -20.57
CA GLY A 448 30.74 8.69 -20.64
C GLY A 448 31.22 7.90 -21.82
N SER A 449 31.16 6.58 -21.81
CA SER A 449 31.63 5.72 -22.90
C SER A 449 31.03 6.15 -24.25
N PRO A 450 31.78 6.82 -25.15
CA PRO A 450 31.26 7.42 -26.40
C PRO A 450 30.96 6.39 -27.48
N ASP A 451 31.22 5.13 -27.24
CA ASP A 451 31.22 4.07 -28.26
C ASP A 451 29.92 3.24 -28.34
N ASN A 452 28.84 3.75 -27.73
CA ASN A 452 27.58 3.06 -27.86
C ASN A 452 26.95 3.35 -29.26
N ALA A 453 26.75 2.33 -30.05
CA ALA A 453 26.14 2.41 -31.40
C ALA A 453 24.81 3.20 -31.38
N ARG A 454 24.01 3.08 -30.33
CA ARG A 454 22.75 3.81 -30.13
C ARG A 454 22.94 5.32 -30.01
N THR A 455 24.00 5.78 -29.33
CA THR A 455 24.32 7.21 -29.22
C THR A 455 24.71 7.78 -30.58
N LYS A 456 25.52 7.07 -31.35
CA LYS A 456 25.90 7.46 -32.74
C LYS A 456 24.67 7.54 -33.63
N GLU A 457 23.75 6.58 -33.53
CA GLU A 457 22.51 6.60 -34.30
C GLU A 457 21.64 7.81 -33.93
N ILE A 458 21.49 8.13 -32.64
CA ILE A 458 20.73 9.30 -32.17
C ILE A 458 21.32 10.60 -32.71
N VAL A 459 22.65 10.76 -32.65
CA VAL A 459 23.34 11.94 -33.20
C VAL A 459 23.03 12.07 -34.69
N THR A 460 23.17 10.99 -35.47
CA THR A 460 22.88 10.98 -36.90
C THR A 460 21.44 11.38 -37.21
N LEU A 461 20.48 10.87 -36.46
CA LEU A 461 19.06 11.20 -36.60
C LEU A 461 18.79 12.69 -36.34
N LEU A 462 19.37 13.25 -35.26
CA LEU A 462 19.17 14.65 -34.89
C LEU A 462 19.85 15.61 -35.89
N GLU A 463 21.07 15.31 -36.38
CA GLU A 463 21.77 16.09 -37.39
C GLU A 463 21.02 16.11 -38.71
N SER A 464 20.57 14.94 -39.20
CA SER A 464 19.81 14.81 -40.44
C SER A 464 18.51 15.62 -40.38
N ALA A 465 17.79 15.55 -39.27
CA ALA A 465 16.54 16.29 -39.07
C ALA A 465 16.76 17.81 -38.93
N GLY A 466 17.86 18.23 -38.32
CA GLY A 466 18.24 19.65 -38.22
C GLY A 466 18.64 20.25 -39.58
N SER A 467 19.26 19.46 -40.47
CA SER A 467 19.66 19.90 -41.81
C SER A 467 18.46 20.00 -42.77
N ALA A 468 17.47 19.15 -42.65
CA ALA A 468 16.28 19.14 -43.50
C ALA A 468 15.30 20.33 -43.26
N ARG A 469 15.49 21.07 -42.16
CA ARG A 469 14.66 22.22 -41.78
C ARG A 469 15.30 23.59 -42.04
N LYS A 470 16.57 23.59 -42.46
CA LYS A 470 17.27 24.79 -43.00
C LYS A 470 17.06 24.90 -44.48
#